data_b5693d14a686ccab35e7fb911051209b
#
_entry.id   b5693d14a686ccab35e7fb911051209b
#
_cell.length_a   1.000
_cell.length_b   1.000
_cell.length_c   1.000
_cell.angle_alpha   90.00
_cell.angle_beta   90.00
_cell.angle_gamma   90.00
#
_symmetry.space_group_name_H-M   'P 1'
#
loop_
_entity.id
_entity.type
_entity.pdbx_description
1 polymer ?
#
loop_
_entity_poly.entity_id
_entity_poly.type
_entity_poly.pdbx_seq_one_letter_code
_entity_poly.pdbx_strand_id
1 'polypeptide(L)'
;MKKLIVKGLATATTFAALSTAAFAECGEYQMAEMNWASAELMANVDKFILENGYGCDIELVPGATTTTFASMNEKGQPDVAPELWINAVREPLFKAMDEGRLHSAVAGPITELGEGWWVTPTFVEAHPELDTVVKILERPDLFPDAEDPSKGAFVGCPAGWGCQLANANLFRAFDMEAKGWVLVDPGSAAGLDGSIAKAANRGDNWLGYYWAPTAIIGKYDLKPMDFGVPFGGSENW
;
A
#
# COMPACT_ATOMS: atom_id res chain seq x y z
N MET A 1 -80.38 27.19 49.02
CA MET A 1 -79.62 27.26 47.81
C MET A 1 -78.15 26.92 48.17
N LYS A 2 -77.75 25.66 47.98
CA LYS A 2 -76.37 25.21 48.26
C LYS A 2 -75.59 25.12 46.93
N LYS A 3 -74.53 25.92 46.79
CA LYS A 3 -73.63 25.86 45.65
C LYS A 3 -72.64 24.74 45.85
N LEU A 4 -72.69 23.75 44.98
CA LEU A 4 -71.62 22.71 44.86
C LEU A 4 -70.41 23.28 44.09
N ILE A 5 -69.22 23.26 44.71
CA ILE A 5 -67.95 23.59 44.06
C ILE A 5 -67.35 22.27 43.71
N VAL A 6 -67.30 22.00 42.44
CA VAL A 6 -66.52 20.84 41.88
C VAL A 6 -65.05 21.27 41.66
N LYS A 7 -64.18 20.72 42.46
CA LYS A 7 -62.72 20.89 42.24
C LYS A 7 -62.22 19.87 41.14
N GLY A 8 -61.95 20.37 39.98
CA GLY A 8 -61.34 19.57 38.94
C GLY A 8 -59.87 19.34 39.26
N LEU A 9 -59.45 18.06 39.37
CA LEU A 9 -58.12 17.63 39.56
C LEU A 9 -57.50 17.49 38.14
N ALA A 10 -56.60 18.39 37.77
CA ALA A 10 -55.86 18.29 36.52
C ALA A 10 -54.64 17.36 36.71
N THR A 11 -54.73 16.15 36.18
CA THR A 11 -53.59 15.20 36.12
C THR A 11 -52.69 15.57 34.95
N ALA A 12 -51.54 16.18 35.23
CA ALA A 12 -50.52 16.43 34.27
C ALA A 12 -49.77 15.11 33.99
N THR A 13 -50.04 14.48 32.84
CA THR A 13 -49.29 13.33 32.33
C THR A 13 -48.02 13.87 31.68
N THR A 14 -46.90 13.75 32.36
CA THR A 14 -45.57 14.02 31.79
C THR A 14 -45.22 12.89 30.85
N PHE A 15 -45.30 13.12 29.54
CA PHE A 15 -44.69 12.25 28.52
C PHE A 15 -43.17 12.44 28.59
N ALA A 16 -42.47 11.50 29.21
CA ALA A 16 -41.04 11.38 29.05
C ALA A 16 -40.78 10.88 27.62
N ALA A 17 -40.43 11.79 26.72
CA ALA A 17 -39.93 11.42 25.42
C ALA A 17 -38.53 10.75 25.65
N LEU A 18 -38.53 9.43 25.63
CA LEU A 18 -37.27 8.67 25.42
C LEU A 18 -36.80 9.00 23.99
N SER A 19 -35.90 9.95 23.88
CA SER A 19 -35.08 10.12 22.69
C SER A 19 -34.20 8.89 22.58
N THR A 20 -34.66 7.83 21.90
CA THR A 20 -33.77 6.83 21.32
C THR A 20 -32.92 7.59 20.34
N ALA A 21 -31.62 7.76 20.64
CA ALA A 21 -30.64 8.13 19.66
C ALA A 21 -30.75 7.05 18.55
N ALA A 22 -31.42 7.39 17.46
CA ALA A 22 -31.36 6.59 16.26
C ALA A 22 -29.91 6.72 15.80
N PHE A 23 -29.08 5.73 16.14
CA PHE A 23 -27.87 5.49 15.39
C PHE A 23 -28.38 5.20 13.98
N ALA A 24 -28.09 6.09 13.04
CA ALA A 24 -28.29 5.77 11.64
C ALA A 24 -27.46 4.50 11.40
N GLU A 25 -28.13 3.42 10.95
CA GLU A 25 -27.40 2.23 10.52
C GLU A 25 -26.41 2.70 9.44
N CYS A 26 -25.13 2.45 9.67
CA CYS A 26 -24.07 2.90 8.78
C CYS A 26 -24.19 2.24 7.39
N GLY A 27 -24.74 1.02 7.31
CA GLY A 27 -24.89 0.23 6.10
C GLY A 27 -23.80 -0.82 5.91
N GLU A 28 -23.89 -1.52 4.77
CA GLU A 28 -22.95 -2.57 4.34
C GLU A 28 -21.96 -1.97 3.35
N TYR A 29 -20.65 -2.23 3.54
CA TYR A 29 -19.59 -1.74 2.67
C TYR A 29 -18.53 -2.81 2.43
N GLN A 30 -17.97 -2.81 1.22
CA GLN A 30 -16.79 -3.61 0.89
C GLN A 30 -15.53 -2.75 1.03
N MET A 31 -14.53 -3.29 1.73
CA MET A 31 -13.24 -2.64 1.95
C MET A 31 -12.12 -3.51 1.40
N ALA A 32 -11.24 -2.93 0.58
CA ALA A 32 -10.09 -3.64 0.03
C ALA A 32 -9.08 -3.99 1.13
N GLU A 33 -8.77 -5.26 1.27
CA GLU A 33 -7.63 -5.76 2.04
C GLU A 33 -6.50 -6.09 1.07
N MET A 34 -5.60 -5.10 0.87
CA MET A 34 -4.45 -5.28 -0.01
C MET A 34 -3.47 -6.27 0.60
N ASN A 35 -2.79 -7.05 -0.24
CA ASN A 35 -1.96 -8.19 0.16
C ASN A 35 -0.54 -7.81 0.61
N TRP A 36 -0.41 -6.76 1.42
CA TRP A 36 0.81 -6.39 2.16
C TRP A 36 0.48 -5.91 3.57
N ALA A 37 1.41 -6.08 4.50
CA ALA A 37 1.16 -6.01 5.94
C ALA A 37 0.54 -4.70 6.44
N SER A 38 0.95 -3.52 5.94
CA SER A 38 0.38 -2.23 6.36
C SER A 38 -1.08 -2.09 5.95
N ALA A 39 -1.41 -2.48 4.72
CA ALA A 39 -2.78 -2.39 4.22
C ALA A 39 -3.71 -3.41 4.87
N GLU A 40 -3.24 -4.64 5.11
CA GLU A 40 -3.98 -5.63 5.90
C GLU A 40 -4.31 -5.09 7.30
N LEU A 41 -3.30 -4.50 7.97
CA LEU A 41 -3.49 -3.90 9.29
C LEU A 41 -4.50 -2.76 9.24
N MET A 42 -4.36 -1.82 8.29
CA MET A 42 -5.26 -0.67 8.15
C MET A 42 -6.69 -1.12 7.90
N ALA A 43 -6.91 -2.03 6.95
CA ALA A 43 -8.24 -2.54 6.63
C ALA A 43 -8.92 -3.20 7.84
N ASN A 44 -8.17 -3.99 8.63
CA ASN A 44 -8.71 -4.63 9.83
C ASN A 44 -8.98 -3.64 10.97
N VAL A 45 -8.14 -2.60 11.14
CA VAL A 45 -8.36 -1.53 12.12
C VAL A 45 -9.57 -0.69 11.74
N ASP A 46 -9.68 -0.29 10.48
CA ASP A 46 -10.81 0.49 9.97
C ASP A 46 -12.12 -0.29 10.09
N LYS A 47 -12.12 -1.57 9.70
CA LYS A 47 -13.25 -2.48 9.91
C LYS A 47 -13.67 -2.50 11.38
N PHE A 48 -12.71 -2.72 12.30
CA PHE A 48 -13.00 -2.77 13.74
C PHE A 48 -13.65 -1.46 14.24
N ILE A 49 -13.12 -0.31 13.83
CA ILE A 49 -13.63 1.01 14.23
C ILE A 49 -15.03 1.25 13.66
N LEU A 50 -15.23 0.96 12.38
CA LEU A 50 -16.50 1.18 11.69
C LEU A 50 -17.62 0.28 12.24
N GLU A 51 -17.33 -0.99 12.47
CA GLU A 51 -18.31 -1.94 13.03
C GLU A 51 -18.67 -1.59 14.48
N ASN A 52 -17.67 -1.38 15.35
CA ASN A 52 -17.91 -1.19 16.78
C ASN A 52 -18.25 0.24 17.17
N GLY A 53 -17.79 1.22 16.41
CA GLY A 53 -18.00 2.64 16.70
C GLY A 53 -19.19 3.25 15.96
N TYR A 54 -19.50 2.77 14.76
CA TYR A 54 -20.49 3.36 13.88
C TYR A 54 -21.62 2.40 13.48
N GLY A 55 -21.50 1.10 13.78
CA GLY A 55 -22.52 0.11 13.47
C GLY A 55 -22.61 -0.23 11.99
N CYS A 56 -21.51 -0.06 11.24
CA CYS A 56 -21.39 -0.52 9.86
C CYS A 56 -21.24 -2.04 9.79
N ASP A 57 -21.56 -2.64 8.64
CA ASP A 57 -21.19 -4.01 8.30
C ASP A 57 -20.09 -3.96 7.21
N ILE A 58 -18.89 -4.44 7.52
CA ILE A 58 -17.72 -4.32 6.63
C ILE A 58 -17.26 -5.68 6.16
N GLU A 59 -17.37 -5.92 4.86
CA GLU A 59 -16.77 -7.07 4.17
C GLU A 59 -15.36 -6.72 3.71
N LEU A 60 -14.32 -7.44 4.21
CA LEU A 60 -12.98 -7.33 3.66
C LEU A 60 -12.87 -8.16 2.38
N VAL A 61 -12.43 -7.54 1.30
CA VAL A 61 -12.23 -8.21 0.01
C VAL A 61 -10.75 -8.20 -0.38
N PRO A 62 -10.16 -9.36 -0.73
CA PRO A 62 -8.76 -9.43 -1.13
C PRO A 62 -8.46 -8.50 -2.30
N GLY A 63 -7.33 -7.76 -2.20
CA GLY A 63 -6.95 -6.78 -3.19
C GLY A 63 -5.46 -6.73 -3.51
N ALA A 64 -5.18 -6.04 -4.62
CA ALA A 64 -3.85 -5.59 -5.02
C ALA A 64 -4.02 -4.30 -5.82
N THR A 65 -2.97 -3.47 -5.94
CA THR A 65 -3.06 -2.12 -6.50
C THR A 65 -3.82 -2.05 -7.82
N THR A 66 -3.41 -2.85 -8.81
CA THR A 66 -3.95 -2.74 -10.17
C THR A 66 -5.36 -3.29 -10.28
N THR A 67 -5.65 -4.43 -9.66
CA THR A 67 -6.96 -5.09 -9.72
C THR A 67 -8.00 -4.35 -8.91
N THR A 68 -7.65 -3.88 -7.71
CA THR A 68 -8.55 -3.09 -6.86
C THR A 68 -8.88 -1.76 -7.52
N PHE A 69 -7.88 -1.02 -8.01
CA PHE A 69 -8.12 0.23 -8.73
C PHE A 69 -9.05 0.02 -9.93
N ALA A 70 -8.79 -0.98 -10.77
CA ALA A 70 -9.63 -1.27 -11.93
C ALA A 70 -11.08 -1.57 -11.53
N SER A 71 -11.28 -2.40 -10.50
CA SER A 71 -12.62 -2.76 -10.00
C SER A 71 -13.36 -1.54 -9.45
N MET A 72 -12.72 -0.74 -8.59
CA MET A 72 -13.31 0.51 -8.06
C MET A 72 -13.68 1.48 -9.18
N ASN A 73 -12.79 1.67 -10.16
CA ASN A 73 -12.99 2.59 -11.27
C ASN A 73 -14.11 2.17 -12.23
N GLU A 74 -14.25 0.87 -12.49
CA GLU A 74 -15.18 0.33 -13.49
C GLU A 74 -16.52 -0.10 -12.88
N LYS A 75 -16.50 -0.60 -11.65
CA LYS A 75 -17.67 -1.22 -11.02
C LYS A 75 -18.14 -0.47 -9.76
N GLY A 76 -17.35 0.50 -9.26
CA GLY A 76 -17.59 1.16 -7.99
C GLY A 76 -17.40 0.25 -6.77
N GLN A 77 -16.63 -0.85 -6.91
CA GLN A 77 -16.42 -1.82 -5.83
C GLN A 77 -14.96 -2.30 -5.82
N PRO A 78 -14.35 -2.52 -4.62
CA PRO A 78 -14.89 -2.24 -3.29
C PRO A 78 -15.15 -0.74 -3.05
N ASP A 79 -15.95 -0.41 -2.03
CA ASP A 79 -16.32 0.98 -1.70
C ASP A 79 -15.12 1.80 -1.19
N VAL A 80 -14.21 1.14 -0.46
CA VAL A 80 -13.05 1.77 0.19
C VAL A 80 -11.79 0.97 -0.06
N ALA A 81 -10.68 1.67 -0.32
CA ALA A 81 -9.33 1.14 -0.29
C ALA A 81 -8.51 1.99 0.70
N PRO A 82 -8.26 1.51 1.93
CA PRO A 82 -7.56 2.28 2.97
C PRO A 82 -6.13 2.68 2.59
N GLU A 83 -5.45 1.84 1.81
CA GLU A 83 -4.10 2.10 1.33
C GLU A 83 -3.99 1.75 -0.16
N LEU A 84 -3.72 2.74 -0.99
CA LEU A 84 -3.48 2.56 -2.42
C LEU A 84 -2.21 3.29 -2.84
N TRP A 85 -1.19 2.56 -3.30
CA TRP A 85 0.03 3.12 -3.87
C TRP A 85 -0.21 3.52 -5.32
N ILE A 86 -0.24 4.84 -5.57
CA ILE A 86 -0.85 5.40 -6.77
C ILE A 86 0.10 5.52 -7.97
N ASN A 87 1.42 5.34 -7.82
CA ASN A 87 2.38 5.65 -8.88
C ASN A 87 2.06 4.98 -10.22
N ALA A 88 1.69 3.70 -10.20
CA ALA A 88 1.37 2.94 -11.42
C ALA A 88 -0.01 3.23 -12.00
N VAL A 89 -0.92 3.84 -11.23
CA VAL A 89 -2.32 4.12 -11.63
C VAL A 89 -2.66 5.62 -11.59
N ARG A 90 -1.65 6.47 -11.46
CA ARG A 90 -1.80 7.90 -11.20
C ARG A 90 -2.69 8.60 -12.22
N GLU A 91 -2.36 8.49 -13.50
CA GLU A 91 -3.10 9.15 -14.56
C GLU A 91 -4.58 8.71 -14.63
N PRO A 92 -4.91 7.41 -14.69
CA PRO A 92 -6.29 6.98 -14.70
C PRO A 92 -7.02 7.26 -13.38
N LEU A 93 -6.32 7.28 -12.22
CA LEU A 93 -6.90 7.66 -10.94
C LEU A 93 -7.32 9.12 -10.94
N PHE A 94 -6.44 10.04 -11.32
CA PHE A 94 -6.78 11.47 -11.36
C PHE A 94 -7.92 11.75 -12.35
N LYS A 95 -7.90 11.10 -13.50
CA LYS A 95 -9.03 11.18 -14.45
C LYS A 95 -10.34 10.71 -13.82
N ALA A 96 -10.33 9.59 -13.10
CA ALA A 96 -11.51 9.07 -12.40
C ALA A 96 -12.01 10.03 -11.30
N MET A 97 -11.08 10.70 -10.61
CA MET A 97 -11.41 11.71 -9.61
C MET A 97 -12.00 12.96 -10.23
N ASP A 98 -11.45 13.46 -11.33
CA ASP A 98 -11.97 14.61 -12.08
C ASP A 98 -13.37 14.35 -12.64
N GLU A 99 -13.66 13.12 -13.01
CA GLU A 99 -14.97 12.64 -13.45
C GLU A 99 -15.95 12.34 -12.29
N GLY A 100 -15.51 12.47 -11.04
CA GLY A 100 -16.32 12.22 -9.84
C GLY A 100 -16.67 10.75 -9.57
N ARG A 101 -15.95 9.81 -10.21
CA ARG A 101 -16.14 8.36 -10.00
C ARG A 101 -15.42 7.83 -8.77
N LEU A 102 -14.28 8.42 -8.46
CA LEU A 102 -13.48 8.10 -7.28
C LEU A 102 -13.20 9.36 -6.47
N HIS A 103 -12.98 9.18 -5.18
CA HIS A 103 -12.65 10.27 -4.25
C HIS A 103 -11.47 9.85 -3.39
N SER A 104 -10.59 10.80 -3.08
CA SER A 104 -9.50 10.60 -2.13
C SER A 104 -9.84 11.28 -0.81
N ALA A 105 -9.41 10.69 0.31
CA ALA A 105 -9.40 11.39 1.59
C ALA A 105 -8.48 12.62 1.50
N VAL A 106 -8.84 13.68 2.23
CA VAL A 106 -8.16 14.99 2.16
C VAL A 106 -6.71 14.90 2.68
N ALA A 107 -6.43 14.00 3.62
CA ALA A 107 -5.09 13.77 4.13
C ALA A 107 -4.92 12.29 4.51
N GLY A 108 -3.85 11.68 4.03
CA GLY A 108 -3.44 10.36 4.53
C GLY A 108 -2.86 10.47 5.93
N PRO A 109 -3.06 9.47 6.79
CA PRO A 109 -2.53 9.46 8.15
C PRO A 109 -1.00 9.27 8.20
N ILE A 110 -0.42 8.75 7.12
CA ILE A 110 1.01 8.44 7.03
C ILE A 110 1.65 9.34 5.96
N THR A 111 2.75 9.97 6.33
CA THR A 111 3.56 10.83 5.46
C THR A 111 4.98 10.28 5.36
N GLU A 112 5.82 10.91 4.53
CA GLU A 112 7.22 10.51 4.33
C GLU A 112 7.35 9.08 3.75
N LEU A 113 6.43 8.71 2.88
CA LEU A 113 6.45 7.44 2.17
C LEU A 113 7.51 7.49 1.06
N GLY A 114 8.21 6.38 0.87
CA GLY A 114 9.19 6.25 -0.21
C GLY A 114 9.24 4.83 -0.73
N GLU A 115 9.19 4.68 -2.04
CA GLU A 115 9.46 3.42 -2.71
C GLU A 115 10.66 3.59 -3.65
N GLY A 116 11.40 2.53 -3.86
CA GLY A 116 12.62 2.59 -4.68
C GLY A 116 13.39 1.29 -4.71
N TRP A 117 14.63 1.39 -5.13
CA TRP A 117 15.57 0.27 -5.13
C TRP A 117 16.49 0.37 -3.93
N TRP A 118 16.67 -0.76 -3.28
CA TRP A 118 17.37 -0.87 -2.00
C TRP A 118 18.44 -1.97 -2.07
N VAL A 119 19.44 -1.82 -1.23
CA VAL A 119 20.54 -2.81 -1.08
C VAL A 119 20.75 -3.13 0.40
N THR A 120 21.44 -4.25 0.66
CA THR A 120 21.91 -4.59 2.01
C THR A 120 23.02 -3.64 2.48
N PRO A 121 23.12 -3.31 3.78
CA PRO A 121 24.15 -2.41 4.31
C PRO A 121 25.56 -2.96 4.06
N THR A 122 25.74 -4.29 4.14
CA THR A 122 27.03 -4.97 3.84
C THR A 122 27.54 -4.68 2.43
N PHE A 123 26.62 -4.54 1.46
CA PHE A 123 27.00 -4.15 0.09
C PHE A 123 27.57 -2.73 0.06
N VAL A 124 26.92 -1.76 0.71
CA VAL A 124 27.36 -0.36 0.72
C VAL A 124 28.73 -0.23 1.42
N GLU A 125 28.95 -0.99 2.48
CA GLU A 125 30.22 -0.99 3.22
C GLU A 125 31.34 -1.59 2.37
N ALA A 126 31.08 -2.64 1.61
CA ALA A 126 32.06 -3.32 0.78
C ALA A 126 32.35 -2.59 -0.54
N HIS A 127 31.38 -1.84 -1.06
CA HIS A 127 31.43 -1.20 -2.39
C HIS A 127 30.97 0.27 -2.35
N PRO A 128 31.64 1.14 -1.57
CA PRO A 128 31.24 2.56 -1.43
C PRO A 128 31.31 3.35 -2.74
N GLU A 129 32.05 2.86 -3.73
CA GLU A 129 32.14 3.44 -5.08
C GLU A 129 30.89 3.19 -5.94
N LEU A 130 30.08 2.18 -5.60
CA LEU A 130 28.84 1.82 -6.28
C LEU A 130 27.65 2.50 -5.61
N ASP A 131 27.67 3.82 -5.53
CA ASP A 131 26.75 4.67 -4.78
C ASP A 131 25.45 5.01 -5.52
N THR A 132 25.29 4.52 -6.76
CA THR A 132 24.08 4.74 -7.57
C THR A 132 23.68 3.46 -8.30
N VAL A 133 22.38 3.36 -8.64
CA VAL A 133 21.82 2.24 -9.40
C VAL A 133 22.60 2.05 -10.71
N VAL A 134 22.83 3.12 -11.49
CA VAL A 134 23.54 3.00 -12.78
C VAL A 134 24.94 2.42 -12.63
N LYS A 135 25.64 2.66 -11.53
CA LYS A 135 26.95 2.06 -11.27
C LYS A 135 26.82 0.59 -10.84
N ILE A 136 25.81 0.27 -10.00
CA ILE A 136 25.53 -1.10 -9.55
C ILE A 136 25.21 -1.99 -10.75
N LEU A 137 24.46 -1.50 -11.73
CA LEU A 137 24.03 -2.26 -12.88
C LEU A 137 25.18 -2.71 -13.81
N GLU A 138 26.37 -2.14 -13.66
CA GLU A 138 27.58 -2.60 -14.36
C GLU A 138 28.25 -3.81 -13.67
N ARG A 139 27.71 -4.26 -12.52
CA ARG A 139 28.30 -5.31 -11.68
C ARG A 139 27.30 -6.41 -11.30
N PRO A 140 26.67 -7.09 -12.29
CA PRO A 140 25.74 -8.20 -12.01
C PRO A 140 26.43 -9.34 -11.24
N ASP A 141 27.72 -9.51 -11.38
CA ASP A 141 28.54 -10.51 -10.68
C ASP A 141 28.49 -10.41 -9.15
N LEU A 142 28.13 -9.23 -8.61
CA LEU A 142 28.01 -9.02 -7.17
C LEU A 142 26.65 -9.48 -6.59
N PHE A 143 25.69 -9.80 -7.44
CA PHE A 143 24.32 -10.18 -7.06
C PHE A 143 23.89 -11.49 -7.74
N PRO A 144 24.61 -12.61 -7.57
CA PRO A 144 24.37 -13.80 -8.35
C PRO A 144 22.94 -14.32 -8.17
N ASP A 145 22.30 -14.62 -9.31
CA ASP A 145 20.98 -15.23 -9.31
C ASP A 145 21.03 -16.68 -8.80
N ALA A 146 19.99 -17.11 -8.08
CA ALA A 146 19.96 -18.44 -7.49
C ALA A 146 19.80 -19.57 -8.52
N GLU A 147 19.14 -19.29 -9.66
CA GLU A 147 18.90 -20.26 -10.73
C GLU A 147 20.01 -20.24 -11.79
N ASP A 148 20.55 -19.05 -12.09
CA ASP A 148 21.64 -18.86 -13.04
C ASP A 148 22.70 -17.91 -12.45
N PRO A 149 23.68 -18.44 -11.70
CA PRO A 149 24.72 -17.61 -11.05
C PRO A 149 25.62 -16.81 -11.99
N SER A 150 25.53 -17.02 -13.32
CA SER A 150 26.21 -16.19 -14.31
C SER A 150 25.52 -14.84 -14.53
N LYS A 151 24.33 -14.63 -13.96
CA LYS A 151 23.54 -13.41 -14.05
C LYS A 151 23.37 -12.77 -12.68
N GLY A 152 23.11 -11.47 -12.69
CA GLY A 152 22.71 -10.72 -11.50
C GLY A 152 21.19 -10.79 -11.27
N ALA A 153 20.77 -10.97 -10.02
CA ALA A 153 19.38 -10.93 -9.62
C ALA A 153 18.96 -9.53 -9.20
N PHE A 154 17.90 -8.99 -9.80
CA PHE A 154 17.15 -7.87 -9.29
C PHE A 154 15.79 -8.38 -8.80
N VAL A 155 15.52 -8.29 -7.49
CA VAL A 155 14.27 -8.75 -6.90
C VAL A 155 13.20 -7.68 -7.08
N GLY A 156 12.21 -7.97 -7.90
CA GLY A 156 11.08 -7.07 -8.19
C GLY A 156 9.97 -7.12 -7.16
N CYS A 157 8.75 -6.91 -7.62
CA CYS A 157 7.54 -6.91 -6.82
C CYS A 157 6.64 -8.09 -7.16
N PRO A 158 5.83 -8.53 -6.19
CA PRO A 158 4.76 -9.50 -6.44
C PRO A 158 3.80 -9.05 -7.55
N ALA A 159 3.24 -10.03 -8.24
CA ALA A 159 2.24 -9.77 -9.28
C ALA A 159 1.03 -9.00 -8.73
N GLY A 160 0.53 -8.05 -9.52
CA GLY A 160 -0.62 -7.21 -9.17
C GLY A 160 -0.29 -5.94 -8.38
N TRP A 161 0.92 -5.82 -7.86
CA TRP A 161 1.38 -4.57 -7.24
C TRP A 161 1.74 -3.53 -8.33
N GLY A 162 1.56 -2.24 -8.01
CA GLY A 162 1.91 -1.16 -8.93
C GLY A 162 3.39 -1.14 -9.32
N CYS A 163 4.26 -1.42 -8.37
CA CYS A 163 5.70 -1.49 -8.58
C CYS A 163 6.15 -2.60 -9.54
N GLN A 164 5.34 -3.64 -9.76
CA GLN A 164 5.64 -4.65 -10.79
C GLN A 164 5.76 -4.00 -12.17
N LEU A 165 4.84 -3.10 -12.51
CA LEU A 165 4.86 -2.38 -13.79
C LEU A 165 6.04 -1.39 -13.85
N ALA A 166 6.26 -0.63 -12.76
CA ALA A 166 7.35 0.33 -12.68
C ALA A 166 8.71 -0.37 -12.83
N ASN A 167 8.95 -1.45 -12.08
CA ASN A 167 10.22 -2.19 -12.15
C ASN A 167 10.44 -2.86 -13.52
N ALA A 168 9.38 -3.41 -14.14
CA ALA A 168 9.51 -3.97 -15.49
C ALA A 168 9.86 -2.89 -16.52
N ASN A 169 9.34 -1.67 -16.35
CA ASN A 169 9.69 -0.53 -17.21
C ASN A 169 11.14 -0.07 -16.99
N LEU A 170 11.55 0.08 -15.72
CA LEU A 170 12.92 0.45 -15.36
C LEU A 170 13.94 -0.61 -15.82
N PHE A 171 13.60 -1.90 -15.65
CA PHE A 171 14.43 -3.02 -16.09
C PHE A 171 14.74 -2.91 -17.60
N ARG A 172 13.72 -2.58 -18.41
CA ARG A 172 13.92 -2.35 -19.85
C ARG A 172 14.66 -1.04 -20.14
N ALA A 173 14.30 0.05 -19.44
CA ALA A 173 14.90 1.36 -19.67
C ALA A 173 16.41 1.41 -19.38
N PHE A 174 16.86 0.64 -18.38
CA PHE A 174 18.27 0.49 -18.05
C PHE A 174 18.98 -0.62 -18.82
N ASP A 175 18.29 -1.29 -19.76
CA ASP A 175 18.81 -2.40 -20.57
C ASP A 175 19.45 -3.50 -19.71
N MET A 176 18.78 -3.82 -18.60
CA MET A 176 19.34 -4.72 -17.57
C MET A 176 19.53 -6.14 -18.09
N GLU A 177 18.66 -6.64 -18.96
CA GLU A 177 18.82 -7.96 -19.56
C GLU A 177 20.12 -8.08 -20.35
N ALA A 178 20.43 -7.08 -21.20
CA ALA A 178 21.68 -7.05 -21.97
C ALA A 178 22.94 -6.89 -21.09
N LYS A 179 22.77 -6.31 -19.90
CA LYS A 179 23.81 -6.20 -18.87
C LYS A 179 23.97 -7.45 -18.01
N GLY A 180 23.22 -8.51 -18.31
CA GLY A 180 23.32 -9.79 -17.61
C GLY A 180 22.50 -9.88 -16.32
N TRP A 181 21.43 -9.09 -16.17
CA TRP A 181 20.50 -9.16 -15.05
C TRP A 181 19.26 -9.99 -15.36
N VAL A 182 18.66 -10.56 -14.33
CA VAL A 182 17.32 -11.14 -14.36
C VAL A 182 16.39 -10.41 -13.39
N LEU A 183 15.15 -10.24 -13.81
CA LEU A 183 14.08 -9.71 -12.95
C LEU A 183 13.42 -10.87 -12.22
N VAL A 184 13.66 -10.97 -10.93
CA VAL A 184 13.14 -12.05 -10.08
C VAL A 184 11.77 -11.66 -9.51
N ASP A 185 10.74 -12.48 -9.75
CA ASP A 185 9.45 -12.34 -9.10
C ASP A 185 9.50 -13.00 -7.72
N PRO A 186 9.29 -12.27 -6.62
CA PRO A 186 9.28 -12.84 -5.27
C PRO A 186 8.04 -13.68 -4.96
N GLY A 187 7.02 -13.69 -5.83
CA GLY A 187 5.78 -14.43 -5.70
C GLY A 187 4.78 -13.87 -4.70
N SER A 188 5.23 -13.23 -3.62
CA SER A 188 4.38 -12.65 -2.57
C SER A 188 5.13 -11.62 -1.73
N ALA A 189 4.41 -10.84 -0.90
CA ALA A 189 5.01 -9.96 0.11
C ALA A 189 5.96 -10.74 1.02
N ALA A 190 5.53 -11.89 1.53
CA ALA A 190 6.36 -12.74 2.38
C ALA A 190 7.60 -13.29 1.64
N GLY A 191 7.50 -13.58 0.35
CA GLY A 191 8.62 -13.97 -0.50
C GLY A 191 9.64 -12.84 -0.65
N LEU A 192 9.17 -11.61 -0.87
CA LEU A 192 10.02 -10.42 -0.94
C LEU A 192 10.76 -10.19 0.40
N ASP A 193 10.03 -10.15 1.51
CA ASP A 193 10.60 -10.01 2.85
C ASP A 193 11.59 -11.13 3.18
N GLY A 194 11.25 -12.37 2.80
CA GLY A 194 12.10 -13.55 2.98
C GLY A 194 13.40 -13.46 2.19
N SER A 195 13.39 -12.89 0.97
CA SER A 195 14.60 -12.70 0.16
C SER A 195 15.59 -11.74 0.83
N ILE A 196 15.07 -10.63 1.37
CA ILE A 196 15.85 -9.65 2.14
C ILE A 196 16.42 -10.29 3.41
N ALA A 197 15.56 -10.93 4.19
CA ALA A 197 15.97 -11.57 5.44
C ALA A 197 17.04 -12.64 5.22
N LYS A 198 16.91 -13.45 4.15
CA LYS A 198 17.87 -14.46 3.77
C LYS A 198 19.24 -13.83 3.45
N ALA A 199 19.26 -12.80 2.61
CA ALA A 199 20.50 -12.14 2.21
C ALA A 199 21.16 -11.46 3.42
N ALA A 200 20.43 -10.66 4.19
CA ALA A 200 20.97 -9.96 5.34
C ALA A 200 21.54 -10.91 6.41
N ASN A 201 20.82 -12.02 6.71
CA ASN A 201 21.30 -13.00 7.71
C ASN A 201 22.54 -13.79 7.26
N ARG A 202 22.80 -13.87 5.96
CA ARG A 202 23.98 -14.56 5.41
C ARG A 202 25.14 -13.62 5.10
N GLY A 203 24.90 -12.29 5.13
CA GLY A 203 25.86 -11.31 4.66
C GLY A 203 25.99 -11.27 3.14
N ASP A 204 24.98 -11.78 2.43
CA ASP A 204 24.93 -11.76 0.97
C ASP A 204 24.50 -10.35 0.49
N ASN A 205 24.95 -9.98 -0.71
CA ASN A 205 24.43 -8.79 -1.38
C ASN A 205 23.01 -9.03 -1.86
N TRP A 206 22.16 -8.00 -1.75
CA TRP A 206 20.81 -8.01 -2.26
C TRP A 206 20.51 -6.68 -2.92
N LEU A 207 19.88 -6.70 -4.10
CA LEU A 207 19.35 -5.54 -4.83
C LEU A 207 17.91 -5.84 -5.21
N GLY A 208 17.00 -4.94 -4.87
CA GLY A 208 15.60 -5.10 -5.24
C GLY A 208 14.75 -3.91 -4.88
N TYR A 209 13.49 -4.03 -5.22
CA TYR A 209 12.46 -3.08 -4.84
C TYR A 209 12.07 -3.25 -3.36
N TYR A 210 11.91 -2.15 -2.67
CA TYR A 210 11.23 -2.11 -1.38
C TYR A 210 10.67 -0.71 -1.09
N TRP A 211 9.98 -0.54 0.04
CA TRP A 211 9.36 0.75 0.40
C TRP A 211 9.50 1.04 1.89
N ALA A 212 9.47 2.33 2.24
CA ALA A 212 9.50 2.84 3.61
C ALA A 212 8.17 3.54 3.96
N PRO A 213 7.75 3.51 5.23
CA PRO A 213 8.37 2.83 6.37
C PRO A 213 7.91 1.37 6.50
N THR A 214 8.82 0.46 6.81
CA THR A 214 8.51 -0.95 7.07
C THR A 214 9.39 -1.53 8.18
N ALA A 215 8.89 -2.59 8.83
CA ALA A 215 9.66 -3.31 9.85
C ALA A 215 10.93 -3.96 9.28
N ILE A 216 10.90 -4.40 8.04
CA ILE A 216 12.04 -5.03 7.34
C ILE A 216 13.19 -4.03 7.18
N ILE A 217 12.92 -2.81 6.72
CA ILE A 217 13.95 -1.77 6.61
C ILE A 217 14.57 -1.48 7.98
N GLY A 218 13.73 -1.29 9.00
CA GLY A 218 14.22 -1.01 10.35
C GLY A 218 15.03 -2.15 10.95
N LYS A 219 14.66 -3.40 10.64
CA LYS A 219 15.36 -4.59 11.16
C LYS A 219 16.70 -4.86 10.50
N TYR A 220 16.79 -4.68 9.19
CA TYR A 220 17.96 -5.05 8.40
C TYR A 220 18.76 -3.85 7.89
N ASP A 221 18.33 -2.62 8.26
CA ASP A 221 19.00 -1.35 7.92
C ASP A 221 19.28 -1.20 6.41
N LEU A 222 18.31 -1.61 5.57
CA LEU A 222 18.45 -1.50 4.12
C LEU A 222 18.74 -0.04 3.72
N LYS A 223 19.54 0.12 2.67
CA LYS A 223 19.93 1.44 2.16
C LYS A 223 19.23 1.72 0.84
N PRO A 224 18.50 2.86 0.73
CA PRO A 224 17.95 3.28 -0.55
C PRO A 224 19.06 3.74 -1.48
N MET A 225 18.92 3.44 -2.77
CA MET A 225 19.90 3.82 -3.78
C MET A 225 19.36 4.95 -4.67
N ASP A 226 20.17 5.97 -4.85
CA ASP A 226 19.93 6.96 -5.89
C ASP A 226 20.10 6.31 -7.26
N PHE A 227 19.24 6.67 -8.23
CA PHE A 227 19.31 6.08 -9.57
C PHE A 227 20.56 6.53 -10.35
N GLY A 228 21.13 7.68 -10.01
CA GLY A 228 22.27 8.28 -10.72
C GLY A 228 21.88 8.95 -12.04
N VAL A 229 20.57 9.11 -12.27
CA VAL A 229 19.98 9.82 -13.40
C VAL A 229 18.91 10.79 -12.89
N PRO A 230 18.73 11.97 -13.52
CA PRO A 230 17.72 12.91 -13.09
C PRO A 230 16.32 12.32 -13.26
N PHE A 231 15.43 12.59 -12.30
CA PHE A 231 14.02 12.26 -12.42
C PHE A 231 13.39 13.12 -13.52
N GLY A 232 12.90 12.49 -14.56
CA GLY A 232 12.29 13.16 -15.73
C GLY A 232 10.88 13.70 -15.51
N GLY A 233 10.31 13.53 -14.33
CA GLY A 233 8.92 13.84 -14.04
C GLY A 233 7.94 12.79 -14.55
N SER A 234 6.67 12.92 -14.19
CA SER A 234 5.61 11.97 -14.57
C SER A 234 5.34 11.89 -16.07
N GLU A 235 5.80 12.87 -16.84
CA GLU A 235 5.60 12.94 -18.29
C GLU A 235 6.53 12.01 -19.09
N ASN A 236 7.55 11.45 -18.45
CA ASN A 236 8.59 10.64 -19.09
C ASN A 236 8.63 9.17 -18.60
N TRP A 237 7.59 8.70 -17.94
CA TRP A 237 7.47 7.32 -17.45
C TRP A 237 6.41 6.54 -18.22
#